data_e3e950c2900022fbf3999e9776b0f8e1
#
_entry.id   e3e950c2900022fbf3999e9776b0f8e1
#
_cell.length_a   1.000
_cell.length_b   1.000
_cell.length_c   1.000
_cell.angle_alpha   90.00
_cell.angle_beta   90.00
_cell.angle_gamma   90.00
#
_symmetry.space_group_name_H-M   'P 1'
#
loop_
_entity.id
_entity.type
_entity.pdbx_description
1 polymer ?
#
loop_
_entity_poly.entity_id
_entity_poly.type
_entity_poly.pdbx_seq_one_letter_code
_entity_poly.pdbx_strand_id
1 'polypeptide(L)'
;MILELDDVSAGYGTTPILRDVNLRVEAGEIVGVMGKNGVGKTTLMKTVIGLLDATEGTITYAGEDVTAAGADERARAGMGYIPQGREVFPKLSVEQNIKIGETVNAGSDDLLYDEIYDYFPILQERADQQAGTLSGGQQQMLAIARALVSNPDVLLLDEPSEGIQPSIVDQISRDMKRINDQLGTTILFVEQNLGVIRELADRCYAMERGTFVDTVGPETLADEDALAEYLAV
;
A
#
# COMPACT_ATOMS: atom_id res chain seq x y z
N MET A 1 -6.64 -8.15 -14.78
CA MET A 1 -5.29 -7.67 -14.38
C MET A 1 -5.32 -6.17 -14.29
N ILE A 2 -4.97 -5.57 -13.13
CA ILE A 2 -4.90 -4.12 -12.98
C ILE A 2 -3.45 -3.63 -12.92
N LEU A 3 -2.55 -4.41 -12.31
CA LEU A 3 -1.12 -4.10 -12.21
C LEU A 3 -0.29 -5.33 -12.61
N GLU A 4 0.69 -5.13 -13.47
CA GLU A 4 1.65 -6.16 -13.89
C GLU A 4 3.06 -5.59 -13.95
N LEU A 5 4.01 -6.32 -13.38
CA LEU A 5 5.44 -6.12 -13.52
C LEU A 5 5.99 -7.32 -14.29
N ASP A 6 6.75 -7.06 -15.35
CA ASP A 6 7.39 -8.07 -16.19
C ASP A 6 8.90 -7.82 -16.23
N ASP A 7 9.66 -8.73 -15.59
CA ASP A 7 11.12 -8.71 -15.44
C ASP A 7 11.68 -7.37 -14.92
N VAL A 8 10.98 -6.73 -13.97
CA VAL A 8 11.33 -5.41 -13.46
C VAL A 8 12.56 -5.47 -12.55
N SER A 9 13.57 -4.69 -12.90
CA SER A 9 14.75 -4.43 -12.08
C SER A 9 14.82 -2.96 -11.69
N ALA A 10 15.26 -2.66 -10.46
CA ALA A 10 15.42 -1.29 -9.96
C ALA A 10 16.45 -1.21 -8.83
N GLY A 11 16.99 -0.01 -8.60
CA GLY A 11 17.98 0.20 -7.54
C GLY A 11 18.40 1.65 -7.37
N TYR A 12 19.34 1.90 -6.48
CA TYR A 12 19.84 3.24 -6.18
C TYR A 12 21.25 3.43 -6.74
N GLY A 13 21.40 4.38 -7.67
CA GLY A 13 22.66 4.62 -8.36
C GLY A 13 23.13 3.36 -9.11
N THR A 14 24.29 2.80 -8.72
CA THR A 14 24.83 1.57 -9.32
C THR A 14 24.46 0.29 -8.53
N THR A 15 23.71 0.40 -7.45
CA THR A 15 23.37 -0.73 -6.59
C THR A 15 22.01 -1.28 -6.95
N PRO A 16 21.89 -2.44 -7.60
CA PRO A 16 20.62 -3.07 -7.89
C PRO A 16 20.03 -3.62 -6.59
N ILE A 17 18.74 -3.35 -6.38
CA ILE A 17 17.96 -3.86 -5.23
C ILE A 17 16.93 -4.88 -5.70
N LEU A 18 16.14 -4.54 -6.72
CA LEU A 18 15.20 -5.46 -7.36
C LEU A 18 15.83 -6.09 -8.59
N ARG A 19 15.54 -7.37 -8.83
CA ARG A 19 16.06 -8.14 -9.97
C ARG A 19 14.98 -9.05 -10.51
N ASP A 20 14.65 -8.86 -11.78
CA ASP A 20 13.74 -9.72 -12.55
C ASP A 20 12.43 -9.99 -11.80
N VAL A 21 11.83 -8.92 -11.21
CA VAL A 21 10.62 -9.04 -10.41
C VAL A 21 9.42 -9.15 -11.33
N ASN A 22 8.66 -10.26 -11.16
CA ASN A 22 7.42 -10.53 -11.88
C ASN A 22 6.25 -10.54 -10.90
N LEU A 23 5.32 -9.59 -11.02
CA LEU A 23 4.17 -9.43 -10.12
C LEU A 23 2.90 -9.22 -10.94
N ARG A 24 1.81 -9.82 -10.49
CA ARG A 24 0.49 -9.63 -11.09
C ARG A 24 -0.52 -9.38 -9.99
N VAL A 25 -1.40 -8.41 -10.20
CA VAL A 25 -2.51 -8.09 -9.28
C VAL A 25 -3.79 -7.95 -10.12
N GLU A 26 -4.83 -8.69 -9.75
CA GLU A 26 -6.13 -8.55 -10.37
C GLU A 26 -6.92 -7.38 -9.74
N ALA A 27 -7.88 -6.82 -10.48
CA ALA A 27 -8.74 -5.78 -9.94
C ALA A 27 -9.58 -6.32 -8.76
N GLY A 28 -9.63 -5.56 -7.66
CA GLY A 28 -10.32 -5.93 -6.44
C GLY A 28 -9.60 -6.96 -5.58
N GLU A 29 -8.39 -7.39 -5.93
CA GLU A 29 -7.60 -8.35 -5.15
C GLU A 29 -6.79 -7.64 -4.05
N ILE A 30 -6.58 -8.33 -2.92
CA ILE A 30 -5.65 -7.90 -1.87
C ILE A 30 -4.40 -8.79 -1.92
N VAL A 31 -3.31 -8.24 -2.42
CA VAL A 31 -2.04 -8.95 -2.57
C VAL A 31 -1.00 -8.45 -1.56
N GLY A 32 -0.45 -9.37 -0.79
CA GLY A 32 0.68 -9.13 0.10
C GLY A 32 2.03 -9.39 -0.57
N VAL A 33 3.06 -8.70 -0.10
CA VAL A 33 4.46 -9.06 -0.34
C VAL A 33 5.14 -9.19 1.01
N MET A 34 5.50 -10.40 1.39
CA MET A 34 6.18 -10.68 2.65
C MET A 34 7.68 -10.79 2.48
N GLY A 35 8.42 -10.42 3.51
CA GLY A 35 9.86 -10.56 3.56
C GLY A 35 10.49 -9.79 4.73
N LYS A 36 11.71 -10.13 5.08
CA LYS A 36 12.49 -9.45 6.13
C LYS A 36 12.78 -7.99 5.79
N ASN A 37 13.23 -7.25 6.78
CA ASN A 37 13.72 -5.90 6.52
C ASN A 37 14.97 -5.92 5.62
N GLY A 38 15.02 -4.97 4.68
CA GLY A 38 16.14 -4.83 3.76
C GLY A 38 16.12 -5.75 2.53
N VAL A 39 15.07 -6.58 2.33
CA VAL A 39 14.99 -7.46 1.15
C VAL A 39 14.56 -6.74 -0.14
N GLY A 40 14.06 -5.48 -0.06
CA GLY A 40 13.67 -4.69 -1.22
C GLY A 40 12.19 -4.27 -1.26
N LYS A 41 11.38 -4.57 -0.23
CA LYS A 41 9.92 -4.28 -0.20
C LYS A 41 9.58 -2.81 -0.48
N THR A 42 10.16 -1.87 0.27
CA THR A 42 9.97 -0.42 0.04
C THR A 42 10.47 0.01 -1.33
N THR A 43 11.54 -0.61 -1.83
CA THR A 43 12.05 -0.34 -3.18
C THR A 43 11.02 -0.75 -4.23
N LEU A 44 10.39 -1.92 -4.05
CA LEU A 44 9.30 -2.37 -4.92
C LEU A 44 8.15 -1.36 -4.93
N MET A 45 7.66 -0.93 -3.75
CA MET A 45 6.57 0.04 -3.66
C MET A 45 6.91 1.37 -4.33
N LYS A 46 8.14 1.87 -4.12
CA LYS A 46 8.62 3.10 -4.77
C LYS A 46 8.73 2.95 -6.29
N THR A 47 9.13 1.77 -6.77
CA THR A 47 9.22 1.49 -8.21
C THR A 47 7.81 1.40 -8.83
N VAL A 48 6.87 0.74 -8.15
CA VAL A 48 5.47 0.63 -8.61
C VAL A 48 4.78 1.99 -8.68
N ILE A 49 5.00 2.87 -7.71
CA ILE A 49 4.38 4.22 -7.73
C ILE A 49 5.14 5.23 -8.62
N GLY A 50 6.35 4.91 -9.11
CA GLY A 50 7.14 5.81 -9.94
C GLY A 50 7.97 6.85 -9.16
N LEU A 51 8.25 6.60 -7.87
CA LEU A 51 9.22 7.36 -7.06
C LEU A 51 10.67 6.88 -7.28
N LEU A 52 10.84 5.72 -7.88
CA LEU A 52 12.09 5.14 -8.28
C LEU A 52 11.92 4.54 -9.68
N ASP A 53 12.79 4.91 -10.61
CA ASP A 53 12.72 4.41 -11.98
C ASP A 53 13.10 2.92 -12.05
N ALA A 54 12.37 2.15 -12.86
CA ALA A 54 12.81 0.83 -13.27
C ALA A 54 14.03 0.98 -14.20
N THR A 55 15.04 0.13 -14.01
CA THR A 55 16.23 0.09 -14.87
C THR A 55 16.06 -0.89 -16.03
N GLU A 56 15.23 -1.90 -15.86
CA GLU A 56 14.88 -2.92 -16.84
C GLU A 56 13.45 -3.40 -16.60
N GLY A 57 12.84 -4.05 -17.60
CA GLY A 57 11.49 -4.59 -17.52
C GLY A 57 10.39 -3.57 -17.82
N THR A 58 9.14 -3.99 -17.61
CA THR A 58 7.95 -3.20 -17.93
C THR A 58 6.96 -3.20 -16.77
N ILE A 59 6.35 -2.05 -16.51
CA ILE A 59 5.27 -1.90 -15.54
C ILE A 59 4.02 -1.49 -16.29
N THR A 60 2.99 -2.35 -16.24
CA THR A 60 1.70 -2.10 -16.88
C THR A 60 0.64 -1.84 -15.80
N TYR A 61 -0.13 -0.75 -15.95
CA TYR A 61 -1.23 -0.40 -15.07
C TYR A 61 -2.51 -0.15 -15.89
N ALA A 62 -3.60 -0.80 -15.53
CA ALA A 62 -4.89 -0.73 -16.23
C ALA A 62 -4.77 -0.97 -17.76
N GLY A 63 -3.79 -1.80 -18.17
CA GLY A 63 -3.51 -2.11 -19.57
C GLY A 63 -2.59 -1.13 -20.30
N GLU A 64 -2.14 -0.06 -19.63
CA GLU A 64 -1.22 0.94 -20.19
C GLU A 64 0.20 0.75 -19.64
N ASP A 65 1.21 0.92 -20.49
CA ASP A 65 2.62 0.93 -20.06
C ASP A 65 2.93 2.24 -19.32
N VAL A 66 3.19 2.11 -18.03
CA VAL A 66 3.52 3.25 -17.14
C VAL A 66 4.98 3.24 -16.69
N THR A 67 5.84 2.44 -17.33
CA THR A 67 7.24 2.24 -16.93
C THR A 67 8.00 3.56 -16.81
N ALA A 68 7.83 4.46 -17.76
CA ALA A 68 8.46 5.77 -17.78
C ALA A 68 7.63 6.90 -17.12
N ALA A 69 6.40 6.60 -16.67
CA ALA A 69 5.53 7.59 -16.03
C ALA A 69 6.00 7.91 -14.60
N GLY A 70 6.00 9.19 -14.23
CA GLY A 70 6.35 9.64 -12.89
C GLY A 70 5.24 9.37 -11.86
N ALA A 71 5.55 9.54 -10.58
CA ALA A 71 4.63 9.26 -9.49
C ALA A 71 3.34 10.11 -9.55
N ASP A 72 3.43 11.35 -10.01
CA ASP A 72 2.27 12.24 -10.17
C ASP A 72 1.34 11.80 -11.30
N GLU A 73 1.88 11.23 -12.38
CA GLU A 73 1.10 10.69 -13.49
C GLU A 73 0.40 9.39 -13.06
N ARG A 74 1.11 8.47 -12.37
CA ARG A 74 0.53 7.23 -11.85
C ARG A 74 -0.52 7.50 -10.77
N ALA A 75 -0.30 8.51 -9.91
CA ALA A 75 -1.30 8.92 -8.92
C ALA A 75 -2.58 9.41 -9.61
N ARG A 76 -2.47 10.29 -10.64
CA ARG A 76 -3.64 10.74 -11.44
C ARG A 76 -4.30 9.63 -12.23
N ALA A 77 -3.57 8.57 -12.55
CA ALA A 77 -4.13 7.38 -13.19
C ALA A 77 -4.90 6.46 -12.23
N GLY A 78 -4.90 6.75 -10.90
CA GLY A 78 -5.67 6.01 -9.90
C GLY A 78 -4.84 5.20 -8.91
N MET A 79 -3.53 5.41 -8.78
CA MET A 79 -2.71 4.77 -7.75
C MET A 79 -2.60 5.64 -6.50
N GLY A 80 -3.09 5.16 -5.34
CA GLY A 80 -2.82 5.75 -4.04
C GLY A 80 -1.59 5.11 -3.38
N TYR A 81 -0.75 5.89 -2.69
CA TYR A 81 0.43 5.38 -2.00
C TYR A 81 0.51 5.88 -0.56
N ILE A 82 0.66 4.94 0.37
CA ILE A 82 0.90 5.18 1.79
C ILE A 82 2.31 4.68 2.12
N PRO A 83 3.28 5.59 2.30
CA PRO A 83 4.67 5.23 2.59
C PRO A 83 4.84 4.73 4.02
N GLN A 84 5.92 3.98 4.26
CA GLN A 84 6.43 3.67 5.59
C GLN A 84 6.58 4.98 6.40
N GLY A 85 6.13 4.97 7.66
CA GLY A 85 6.18 6.17 8.51
C GLY A 85 5.03 7.16 8.31
N ARG A 86 4.02 6.82 7.46
CA ARG A 86 2.72 7.54 7.32
C ARG A 86 2.81 8.90 6.62
N GLU A 87 3.88 9.66 6.82
CA GLU A 87 4.16 10.98 6.23
C GLU A 87 2.96 11.95 6.27
N VAL A 88 2.25 12.00 7.42
CA VAL A 88 1.22 13.02 7.64
C VAL A 88 1.84 14.40 7.75
N PHE A 89 1.12 15.45 7.40
CA PHE A 89 1.53 16.84 7.60
C PHE A 89 1.24 17.25 9.06
N PRO A 90 2.24 17.23 9.97
CA PRO A 90 1.99 17.27 11.41
C PRO A 90 1.43 18.60 11.90
N LYS A 91 1.66 19.69 11.17
CA LYS A 91 1.18 21.06 11.51
C LYS A 91 -0.21 21.38 10.95
N LEU A 92 -0.69 20.57 10.02
CA LEU A 92 -2.02 20.69 9.46
C LEU A 92 -3.03 19.94 10.32
N SER A 93 -4.30 20.32 10.26
CA SER A 93 -5.37 19.57 10.90
C SER A 93 -5.63 18.24 10.17
N VAL A 94 -6.40 17.37 10.81
CA VAL A 94 -6.87 16.11 10.21
C VAL A 94 -7.60 16.40 8.90
N GLU A 95 -8.59 17.29 8.91
CA GLU A 95 -9.34 17.68 7.72
C GLU A 95 -8.43 18.23 6.62
N GLN A 96 -7.48 19.12 6.97
CA GLN A 96 -6.54 19.67 6.01
C GLN A 96 -5.63 18.60 5.38
N ASN A 97 -5.23 17.59 6.15
CA ASN A 97 -4.47 16.45 5.61
C ASN A 97 -5.28 15.66 4.58
N ILE A 98 -6.56 15.37 4.86
CA ILE A 98 -7.44 14.67 3.93
C ILE A 98 -7.63 15.51 2.65
N LYS A 99 -7.88 16.81 2.78
CA LYS A 99 -8.04 17.75 1.63
C LYS A 99 -6.83 17.80 0.69
N ILE A 100 -5.61 17.53 1.18
CA ILE A 100 -4.45 17.44 0.29
C ILE A 100 -4.61 16.27 -0.70
N GLY A 101 -5.21 15.16 -0.28
CA GLY A 101 -5.46 14.02 -1.16
C GLY A 101 -6.37 14.32 -2.35
N GLU A 102 -7.29 15.30 -2.22
CA GLU A 102 -8.15 15.74 -3.33
C GLU A 102 -7.35 16.29 -4.52
N THR A 103 -6.15 16.82 -4.27
CA THR A 103 -5.34 17.46 -5.32
C THR A 103 -4.95 16.49 -6.44
N VAL A 104 -5.01 15.20 -6.19
CA VAL A 104 -4.75 14.15 -7.19
C VAL A 104 -5.84 14.15 -8.25
N ASN A 105 -7.12 14.26 -7.84
CA ASN A 105 -8.31 14.31 -8.71
C ASN A 105 -9.07 15.62 -8.55
N ALA A 106 -8.36 16.75 -8.60
CA ALA A 106 -8.96 18.07 -8.41
C ALA A 106 -10.10 18.33 -9.40
N GLY A 107 -11.30 18.52 -8.88
CA GLY A 107 -12.52 18.76 -9.67
C GLY A 107 -13.32 17.49 -10.00
N SER A 108 -12.97 16.34 -9.46
CA SER A 108 -13.82 15.15 -9.49
C SER A 108 -14.99 15.28 -8.51
N ASP A 109 -16.16 14.82 -8.91
CA ASP A 109 -17.33 14.66 -8.03
C ASP A 109 -17.29 13.33 -7.24
N ASP A 110 -16.27 12.46 -7.49
CA ASP A 110 -16.14 11.11 -6.92
C ASP A 110 -15.19 11.08 -5.70
N LEU A 111 -15.22 12.10 -4.86
CA LEU A 111 -14.41 12.16 -3.63
C LEU A 111 -15.11 11.39 -2.49
N LEU A 112 -14.36 10.56 -1.77
CA LEU A 112 -14.89 9.62 -0.76
C LEU A 112 -14.91 10.18 0.67
N TYR A 113 -15.39 11.41 0.90
CA TYR A 113 -15.39 12.00 2.24
C TYR A 113 -16.30 11.29 3.23
N ASP A 114 -17.52 10.98 2.82
CA ASP A 114 -18.52 10.34 3.68
C ASP A 114 -18.05 8.92 4.03
N GLU A 115 -17.56 8.17 3.04
CA GLU A 115 -17.03 6.81 3.21
C GLU A 115 -15.82 6.79 4.16
N ILE A 116 -14.89 7.76 4.03
CA ILE A 116 -13.73 7.88 4.91
C ILE A 116 -14.14 8.04 6.36
N TYR A 117 -15.13 8.87 6.65
CA TYR A 117 -15.62 9.07 8.00
C TYR A 117 -16.43 7.89 8.52
N ASP A 118 -17.05 7.10 7.64
CA ASP A 118 -17.68 5.83 8.00
C ASP A 118 -16.66 4.73 8.34
N TYR A 119 -15.50 4.71 7.65
CA TYR A 119 -14.40 3.79 7.98
C TYR A 119 -13.62 4.24 9.22
N PHE A 120 -13.37 5.53 9.34
CA PHE A 120 -12.54 6.12 10.39
C PHE A 120 -13.25 7.26 11.14
N PRO A 121 -14.33 6.97 11.95
CA PRO A 121 -15.10 8.00 12.63
C PRO A 121 -14.27 8.92 13.53
N ILE A 122 -13.18 8.39 14.11
CA ILE A 122 -12.25 9.16 14.93
C ILE A 122 -11.61 10.34 14.20
N LEU A 123 -11.49 10.28 12.86
CA LEU A 123 -10.95 11.37 12.07
C LEU A 123 -11.95 12.52 11.97
N GLN A 124 -13.24 12.23 11.90
CA GLN A 124 -14.30 13.24 11.93
C GLN A 124 -14.36 13.93 13.31
N GLU A 125 -14.34 13.15 14.40
CA GLU A 125 -14.32 13.68 15.77
C GLU A 125 -13.13 14.60 16.04
N ARG A 126 -12.03 14.42 15.31
CA ARG A 126 -10.76 15.13 15.47
C ARG A 126 -10.40 16.01 14.28
N ALA A 127 -11.37 16.39 13.43
CA ALA A 127 -11.16 17.10 12.17
C ALA A 127 -10.26 18.35 12.30
N ASP A 128 -10.45 19.12 13.38
CA ASP A 128 -9.69 20.35 13.67
C ASP A 128 -8.37 20.11 14.43
N GLN A 129 -8.11 18.88 14.88
CA GLN A 129 -6.90 18.55 15.65
C GLN A 129 -5.68 18.49 14.74
N GLN A 130 -4.52 19.01 15.20
CA GLN A 130 -3.26 18.88 14.46
C GLN A 130 -2.83 17.41 14.35
N ALA A 131 -2.54 16.95 13.12
CA ALA A 131 -2.19 15.57 12.83
C ALA A 131 -0.96 15.07 13.61
N GLY A 132 0.00 15.95 13.91
CA GLY A 132 1.19 15.60 14.70
C GLY A 132 0.90 15.23 16.16
N THR A 133 -0.32 15.52 16.67
CA THR A 133 -0.74 15.20 18.05
C THR A 133 -1.56 13.91 18.14
N LEU A 134 -1.87 13.29 17.01
CA LEU A 134 -2.56 12.01 16.94
C LEU A 134 -1.65 10.85 17.39
N SER A 135 -2.26 9.77 17.90
CA SER A 135 -1.54 8.52 18.12
C SER A 135 -1.03 7.91 16.81
N GLY A 136 -0.03 7.01 16.87
CA GLY A 136 0.50 6.36 15.68
C GLY A 136 -0.56 5.65 14.84
N GLY A 137 -1.50 4.93 15.47
CA GLY A 137 -2.62 4.29 14.76
C GLY A 137 -3.57 5.31 14.10
N GLN A 138 -3.88 6.42 14.77
CA GLN A 138 -4.71 7.48 14.20
C GLN A 138 -4.00 8.20 13.03
N GLN A 139 -2.67 8.37 13.10
CA GLN A 139 -1.90 8.88 11.96
C GLN A 139 -1.91 7.92 10.79
N GLN A 140 -1.91 6.60 11.04
CA GLN A 140 -2.04 5.60 9.99
C GLN A 140 -3.42 5.65 9.31
N MET A 141 -4.50 5.73 10.11
CA MET A 141 -5.85 5.93 9.58
C MET A 141 -5.93 7.21 8.75
N LEU A 142 -5.29 8.30 9.20
CA LEU A 142 -5.24 9.56 8.46
C LEU A 142 -4.45 9.44 7.15
N ALA A 143 -3.34 8.72 7.14
CA ALA A 143 -2.56 8.48 5.92
C ALA A 143 -3.37 7.68 4.88
N ILE A 144 -4.11 6.64 5.35
CA ILE A 144 -5.02 5.85 4.51
C ILE A 144 -6.16 6.75 3.99
N ALA A 145 -6.82 7.51 4.85
CA ALA A 145 -7.90 8.42 4.49
C ALA A 145 -7.46 9.46 3.44
N ARG A 146 -6.26 10.03 3.59
CA ARG A 146 -5.69 10.97 2.62
C ARG A 146 -5.43 10.35 1.25
N ALA A 147 -5.01 9.08 1.20
CA ALA A 147 -4.82 8.39 -0.07
C ALA A 147 -6.15 7.94 -0.68
N LEU A 148 -7.12 7.58 0.17
CA LEU A 148 -8.42 7.05 -0.25
C LEU A 148 -9.37 8.14 -0.78
N VAL A 149 -9.26 9.40 -0.30
CA VAL A 149 -10.22 10.47 -0.65
C VAL A 149 -10.35 10.70 -2.15
N SER A 150 -9.30 10.46 -2.92
CA SER A 150 -9.30 10.59 -4.38
C SER A 150 -9.91 9.39 -5.11
N ASN A 151 -10.53 8.45 -4.39
CA ASN A 151 -11.12 7.21 -4.94
C ASN A 151 -10.15 6.43 -5.85
N PRO A 152 -9.02 5.95 -5.33
CA PRO A 152 -8.03 5.25 -6.15
C PRO A 152 -8.48 3.83 -6.50
N ASP A 153 -8.15 3.37 -7.72
CA ASP A 153 -8.36 1.98 -8.12
C ASP A 153 -7.42 1.00 -7.39
N VAL A 154 -6.22 1.48 -7.06
CA VAL A 154 -5.20 0.69 -6.35
C VAL A 154 -4.62 1.50 -5.18
N LEU A 155 -4.57 0.89 -4.00
CA LEU A 155 -3.84 1.38 -2.83
C LEU A 155 -2.55 0.57 -2.63
N LEU A 156 -1.43 1.27 -2.55
CA LEU A 156 -0.12 0.73 -2.23
C LEU A 156 0.23 1.08 -0.78
N LEU A 157 0.45 0.06 0.09
CA LEU A 157 0.78 0.28 1.51
C LEU A 157 2.16 -0.30 1.84
N ASP A 158 3.03 0.55 2.36
CA ASP A 158 4.40 0.17 2.77
C ASP A 158 4.47 0.02 4.30
N GLU A 159 4.51 -1.23 4.78
CA GLU A 159 4.55 -1.64 6.19
C GLU A 159 3.49 -0.93 7.07
N PRO A 160 2.18 -1.10 6.76
CA PRO A 160 1.11 -0.37 7.43
C PRO A 160 0.98 -0.64 8.94
N SER A 161 1.58 -1.73 9.44
CA SER A 161 1.53 -2.09 10.87
C SER A 161 2.69 -1.55 11.71
N GLU A 162 3.71 -0.94 11.09
CA GLU A 162 4.93 -0.55 11.79
C GLU A 162 4.67 0.50 12.88
N GLY A 163 5.16 0.21 14.09
CA GLY A 163 5.08 1.13 15.24
C GLY A 163 3.66 1.41 15.72
N ILE A 164 2.72 0.49 15.49
CA ILE A 164 1.32 0.57 15.90
C ILE A 164 1.02 -0.55 16.91
N GLN A 165 0.12 -0.26 17.85
CA GLN A 165 -0.33 -1.27 18.82
C GLN A 165 -1.12 -2.38 18.12
N PRO A 166 -0.95 -3.66 18.50
CA PRO A 166 -1.58 -4.80 17.84
C PRO A 166 -3.10 -4.67 17.65
N SER A 167 -3.83 -4.22 18.67
CA SER A 167 -5.29 -4.05 18.58
C SER A 167 -5.74 -3.01 17.54
N ILE A 168 -4.90 -2.01 17.28
CA ILE A 168 -5.17 -1.00 16.24
C ILE A 168 -4.77 -1.55 14.86
N VAL A 169 -3.72 -2.35 14.78
CA VAL A 169 -3.34 -3.06 13.54
C VAL A 169 -4.48 -3.95 13.08
N ASP A 170 -5.06 -4.76 13.99
CA ASP A 170 -6.21 -5.63 13.68
C ASP A 170 -7.42 -4.82 13.19
N GLN A 171 -7.66 -3.64 13.78
CA GLN A 171 -8.73 -2.75 13.34
C GLN A 171 -8.45 -2.23 11.91
N ILE A 172 -7.25 -1.71 11.64
CA ILE A 172 -6.86 -1.21 10.32
C ILE A 172 -6.97 -2.31 9.27
N SER A 173 -6.54 -3.54 9.57
CA SER A 173 -6.65 -4.67 8.65
C SER A 173 -8.12 -4.97 8.29
N ARG A 174 -9.02 -4.95 9.29
CA ARG A 174 -10.46 -5.10 9.04
C ARG A 174 -11.06 -3.96 8.22
N ASP A 175 -10.65 -2.71 8.52
CA ASP A 175 -11.12 -1.55 7.76
C ASP A 175 -10.62 -1.59 6.31
N MET A 176 -9.38 -2.04 6.06
CA MET A 176 -8.86 -2.24 4.71
C MET A 176 -9.63 -3.30 3.93
N LYS A 177 -10.01 -4.42 4.56
CA LYS A 177 -10.92 -5.41 3.93
C LYS A 177 -12.28 -4.81 3.60
N ARG A 178 -12.88 -4.05 4.51
CA ARG A 178 -14.15 -3.38 4.26
C ARG A 178 -14.06 -2.40 3.09
N ILE A 179 -12.98 -1.64 2.99
CA ILE A 179 -12.69 -0.73 1.87
C ILE A 179 -12.62 -1.52 0.56
N ASN A 180 -11.86 -2.61 0.53
CA ASN A 180 -11.77 -3.48 -0.65
C ASN A 180 -13.14 -4.07 -1.02
N ASP A 181 -13.88 -4.65 -0.07
CA ASP A 181 -15.19 -5.28 -0.30
C ASP A 181 -16.27 -4.29 -0.79
N GLN A 182 -16.27 -3.05 -0.28
CA GLN A 182 -17.33 -2.07 -0.53
C GLN A 182 -17.04 -1.16 -1.71
N LEU A 183 -15.77 -0.77 -1.91
CA LEU A 183 -15.36 0.12 -2.99
C LEU A 183 -14.75 -0.62 -4.18
N GLY A 184 -14.36 -1.89 -4.00
CA GLY A 184 -13.63 -2.64 -5.03
C GLY A 184 -12.17 -2.20 -5.20
N THR A 185 -11.67 -1.36 -4.30
CA THR A 185 -10.29 -0.86 -4.34
C THR A 185 -9.30 -2.01 -4.23
N THR A 186 -8.43 -2.18 -5.20
CA THR A 186 -7.34 -3.17 -5.18
C THR A 186 -6.29 -2.76 -4.16
N ILE A 187 -5.71 -3.71 -3.45
CA ILE A 187 -4.70 -3.42 -2.42
C ILE A 187 -3.44 -4.22 -2.69
N LEU A 188 -2.30 -3.54 -2.84
CA LEU A 188 -0.98 -4.15 -2.80
C LEU A 188 -0.25 -3.62 -1.55
N PHE A 189 0.16 -4.52 -0.66
CA PHE A 189 0.86 -4.12 0.55
C PHE A 189 2.14 -4.93 0.77
N VAL A 190 3.11 -4.33 1.43
CA VAL A 190 4.33 -5.03 1.84
C VAL A 190 4.39 -5.08 3.35
N GLU A 191 4.78 -6.24 3.91
CA GLU A 191 4.75 -6.49 5.34
C GLU A 191 5.76 -7.56 5.78
N GLN A 192 6.15 -7.49 7.06
CA GLN A 192 6.85 -8.55 7.76
C GLN A 192 6.01 -9.16 8.90
N ASN A 193 4.89 -8.53 9.25
CA ASN A 193 3.99 -9.00 10.30
C ASN A 193 3.06 -10.07 9.73
N LEU A 194 3.30 -11.34 10.10
CA LEU A 194 2.51 -12.49 9.64
C LEU A 194 1.02 -12.37 10.01
N GLY A 195 0.71 -11.77 11.15
CA GLY A 195 -0.67 -11.55 11.58
C GLY A 195 -1.44 -10.66 10.58
N VAL A 196 -0.81 -9.59 10.11
CA VAL A 196 -1.40 -8.69 9.08
C VAL A 196 -1.54 -9.41 7.75
N ILE A 197 -0.51 -10.16 7.34
CA ILE A 197 -0.52 -10.90 6.07
C ILE A 197 -1.69 -11.89 6.06
N ARG A 198 -1.83 -12.70 7.11
CA ARG A 198 -2.91 -13.69 7.25
C ARG A 198 -4.29 -13.06 7.30
N GLU A 199 -4.43 -11.93 8.00
CA GLU A 199 -5.72 -11.25 8.14
C GLU A 199 -6.12 -10.55 6.83
N LEU A 200 -5.19 -9.98 6.08
CA LEU A 200 -5.50 -9.05 4.99
C LEU A 200 -5.39 -9.69 3.60
N ALA A 201 -4.38 -10.51 3.34
CA ALA A 201 -4.06 -10.97 1.99
C ALA A 201 -4.97 -12.09 1.47
N ASP A 202 -5.37 -12.01 0.20
CA ASP A 202 -5.94 -13.14 -0.55
C ASP A 202 -4.85 -14.13 -0.96
N ARG A 203 -3.67 -13.61 -1.33
CA ARG A 203 -2.42 -14.33 -1.58
C ARG A 203 -1.22 -13.42 -1.33
N CYS A 204 -0.03 -14.02 -1.26
CA CYS A 204 1.17 -13.28 -0.93
C CYS A 204 2.36 -13.75 -1.77
N TYR A 205 3.21 -12.80 -2.19
CA TYR A 205 4.52 -13.11 -2.73
C TYR A 205 5.56 -13.12 -1.61
N ALA A 206 6.44 -14.13 -1.57
CA ALA A 206 7.58 -14.15 -0.67
C ALA A 206 8.79 -13.52 -1.36
N MET A 207 9.38 -12.48 -0.75
CA MET A 207 10.50 -11.73 -1.29
C MET A 207 11.78 -11.99 -0.50
N GLU A 208 12.85 -12.35 -1.21
CA GLU A 208 14.20 -12.47 -0.68
C GLU A 208 15.19 -11.75 -1.62
N ARG A 209 16.08 -10.94 -1.04
CA ARG A 209 17.20 -10.31 -1.76
C ARG A 209 16.82 -9.65 -3.09
N GLY A 210 15.64 -9.04 -3.13
CA GLY A 210 15.16 -8.30 -4.29
C GLY A 210 14.48 -9.14 -5.38
N THR A 211 14.20 -10.40 -5.13
CA THR A 211 13.46 -11.30 -6.04
C THR A 211 12.30 -11.97 -5.32
N PHE A 212 11.29 -12.40 -6.05
CA PHE A 212 10.26 -13.29 -5.51
C PHE A 212 10.73 -14.73 -5.58
N VAL A 213 10.65 -15.43 -4.46
CA VAL A 213 11.05 -16.83 -4.33
C VAL A 213 9.86 -17.80 -4.35
N ASP A 214 8.67 -17.31 -3.98
CA ASP A 214 7.45 -18.11 -3.97
C ASP A 214 6.20 -17.24 -4.06
N THR A 215 5.06 -17.87 -4.38
CA THR A 215 3.72 -17.31 -4.31
C THR A 215 2.86 -18.18 -3.39
N VAL A 216 2.41 -17.57 -2.30
CA VAL A 216 1.71 -18.24 -1.20
C VAL A 216 0.21 -18.01 -1.35
N GLY A 217 -0.54 -19.09 -1.54
CA GLY A 217 -2.00 -19.07 -1.64
C GLY A 217 -2.72 -19.17 -0.29
N PRO A 218 -4.07 -19.14 -0.30
CA PRO A 218 -4.91 -19.10 0.90
C PRO A 218 -4.68 -20.26 1.87
N GLU A 219 -4.39 -21.45 1.38
CA GLU A 219 -4.17 -22.65 2.21
C GLU A 219 -2.92 -22.47 3.09
N THR A 220 -1.82 -22.00 2.51
CA THR A 220 -0.57 -21.75 3.25
C THR A 220 -0.68 -20.50 4.12
N LEU A 221 -1.44 -19.47 3.68
CA LEU A 221 -1.72 -18.29 4.51
C LEU A 221 -2.46 -18.64 5.81
N ALA A 222 -3.31 -19.66 5.79
CA ALA A 222 -4.01 -20.15 6.97
C ALA A 222 -3.10 -20.90 7.98
N ASP A 223 -1.93 -21.41 7.54
CA ASP A 223 -0.97 -22.15 8.34
C ASP A 223 0.16 -21.22 8.84
N GLU A 224 0.14 -20.90 10.15
CA GLU A 224 1.10 -20.00 10.76
C GLU A 224 2.53 -20.54 10.77
N ASP A 225 2.68 -21.85 10.96
CA ASP A 225 3.99 -22.49 10.98
C ASP A 225 4.62 -22.49 9.57
N ALA A 226 3.82 -22.78 8.54
CA ALA A 226 4.25 -22.72 7.15
C ALA A 226 4.65 -21.29 6.73
N LEU A 227 3.89 -20.26 7.15
CA LEU A 227 4.25 -18.88 6.89
C LEU A 227 5.53 -18.42 7.61
N ALA A 228 5.73 -18.90 8.85
CA ALA A 228 6.91 -18.54 9.63
C ALA A 228 8.21 -18.99 8.96
N GLU A 229 8.19 -20.08 8.18
CA GLU A 229 9.35 -20.57 7.44
C GLU A 229 9.88 -19.53 6.45
N TYR A 230 9.00 -18.77 5.78
CA TYR A 230 9.40 -17.70 4.83
C TYR A 230 10.11 -16.51 5.50
N LEU A 231 9.91 -16.32 6.81
CA LEU A 231 10.62 -15.28 7.57
C LEU A 231 11.78 -15.86 8.41
N ALA A 232 11.96 -17.17 8.47
CA ALA A 232 13.05 -17.80 9.23
C ALA A 232 14.39 -17.85 8.47
N VAL A 233 14.36 -17.83 7.15
CA VAL A 233 15.55 -17.94 6.27
C VAL A 233 16.40 -16.66 6.22
#